data_ea694e8da5771fc842d9f67e53ff8362
#
_entry.id   ea694e8da5771fc842d9f67e53ff8362
#
_cell.length_a   1.000
_cell.length_b   1.000
_cell.length_c   1.000
_cell.angle_alpha   90.00
_cell.angle_beta   90.00
_cell.angle_gamma   90.00
#
_symmetry.space_group_name_H-M   'P 1'
#
loop_
_entity.id
_entity.type
_entity.pdbx_description
1 polymer ?
#
loop_
_entity_poly.entity_id
_entity_poly.type
_entity_poly.pdbx_seq_one_letter_code
_entity_poly.pdbx_strand_id
1 'polypeptide(L)'
;MTDPGGLDTETMRRIDAMRATFERLRTERIRAEGDVERLRQELDRAREEARATFGTDSEDEIRALIEAARADNAERVEAFGSLLRDIEARLRGLGEER
;
A
#
# COMPACT_ATOMS: atom_id res chain seq x y z
N MET A 1 32.84 53.22 -19.26
CA MET A 1 31.43 53.62 -19.17
C MET A 1 30.54 52.42 -19.33
N THR A 2 29.80 52.09 -18.34
CA THR A 2 28.89 50.92 -18.40
C THR A 2 27.70 51.28 -19.28
N ASP A 3 27.44 50.48 -20.29
CA ASP A 3 26.29 50.62 -21.16
C ASP A 3 25.01 50.28 -20.34
N PRO A 4 24.11 51.23 -20.10
CA PRO A 4 22.86 50.95 -19.37
C PRO A 4 22.03 49.84 -20.02
N GLY A 5 22.09 49.72 -21.35
CA GLY A 5 21.42 48.65 -22.08
C GLY A 5 22.01 47.29 -21.78
N GLY A 6 23.35 47.19 -21.57
CA GLY A 6 23.99 45.94 -21.19
C GLY A 6 23.66 45.50 -19.79
N LEU A 7 23.60 46.41 -18.81
CA LEU A 7 23.18 46.17 -17.46
C LEU A 7 21.71 45.75 -17.41
N ASP A 8 20.86 46.44 -18.13
CA ASP A 8 19.44 46.14 -18.23
C ASP A 8 19.22 44.77 -18.86
N THR A 9 20.01 44.44 -19.88
CA THR A 9 19.94 43.13 -20.55
C THR A 9 20.31 41.99 -19.59
N GLU A 10 21.40 42.17 -18.83
CA GLU A 10 21.82 41.16 -17.85
C GLU A 10 20.81 41.03 -16.73
N THR A 11 20.29 42.15 -16.21
CA THR A 11 19.27 42.17 -15.20
C THR A 11 17.98 41.48 -15.70
N MET A 12 17.59 41.77 -16.93
CA MET A 12 16.43 41.14 -17.55
C MET A 12 16.59 39.62 -17.70
N ARG A 13 17.77 39.16 -18.07
CA ARG A 13 18.08 37.72 -18.14
C ARG A 13 17.97 37.05 -16.79
N ARG A 14 18.44 37.68 -15.73
CA ARG A 14 18.35 37.18 -14.36
C ARG A 14 16.89 37.10 -13.91
N ILE A 15 16.12 38.15 -14.19
CA ILE A 15 14.70 38.20 -13.86
C ILE A 15 13.97 37.09 -14.61
N ASP A 16 14.24 36.92 -15.90
CA ASP A 16 13.59 35.88 -16.71
C ASP A 16 13.93 34.49 -16.20
N ALA A 17 15.19 34.25 -15.82
CA ALA A 17 15.63 32.99 -15.24
C ALA A 17 14.94 32.73 -13.90
N MET A 18 14.80 33.75 -13.06
CA MET A 18 14.10 33.66 -11.77
C MET A 18 12.62 33.37 -11.96
N ARG A 19 11.98 34.02 -12.94
CA ARG A 19 10.59 33.77 -13.27
C ARG A 19 10.37 32.33 -13.75
N ALA A 20 11.25 31.85 -14.61
CA ALA A 20 11.17 30.48 -15.11
C ALA A 20 11.30 29.48 -13.96
N THR A 21 12.26 29.71 -13.05
CA THR A 21 12.44 28.88 -11.85
C THR A 21 11.21 28.96 -10.95
N PHE A 22 10.69 30.15 -10.72
CA PHE A 22 9.49 30.35 -9.89
C PHE A 22 8.28 29.60 -10.45
N GLU A 23 8.04 29.72 -11.75
CA GLU A 23 6.94 29.05 -12.41
C GLU A 23 7.07 27.53 -12.34
N ARG A 24 8.28 27.02 -12.52
CA ARG A 24 8.55 25.59 -12.39
C ARG A 24 8.27 25.11 -10.97
N LEU A 25 8.79 25.80 -9.97
CA LEU A 25 8.60 25.45 -8.56
C LEU A 25 7.12 25.54 -8.16
N ARG A 26 6.44 26.55 -8.66
CA ARG A 26 4.99 26.69 -8.43
C ARG A 26 4.21 25.51 -9.00
N THR A 27 4.54 25.10 -10.22
CA THR A 27 3.91 23.96 -10.88
C THR A 27 4.18 22.68 -10.10
N GLU A 28 5.44 22.47 -9.68
CA GLU A 28 5.82 21.32 -8.87
C GLU A 28 5.09 21.29 -7.53
N ARG A 29 4.94 22.45 -6.89
CA ARG A 29 4.20 22.55 -5.62
C ARG A 29 2.73 22.21 -5.78
N ILE A 30 2.09 22.75 -6.82
CA ILE A 30 0.68 22.47 -7.08
C ILE A 30 0.47 20.97 -7.35
N ARG A 31 1.36 20.36 -8.11
CA ARG A 31 1.32 18.92 -8.38
C ARG A 31 1.52 18.11 -7.10
N ALA A 32 2.50 18.48 -6.29
CA ALA A 32 2.76 17.80 -5.02
C ALA A 32 1.57 17.92 -4.06
N GLU A 33 0.96 19.10 -3.95
CA GLU A 33 -0.23 19.31 -3.13
C GLU A 33 -1.40 18.44 -3.61
N GLY A 34 -1.58 18.34 -4.92
CA GLY A 34 -2.59 17.45 -5.51
C GLY A 34 -2.33 15.98 -5.22
N ASP A 35 -1.06 15.56 -5.32
CA ASP A 35 -0.66 14.19 -4.99
C ASP A 35 -0.89 13.87 -3.51
N VAL A 36 -0.56 14.80 -2.61
CA VAL A 36 -0.79 14.63 -1.17
C VAL A 36 -2.28 14.47 -0.90
N GLU A 37 -3.12 15.31 -1.49
CA GLU A 37 -4.56 15.24 -1.32
C GLU A 37 -5.13 13.91 -1.82
N ARG A 38 -4.70 13.47 -2.98
CA ARG A 38 -5.12 12.19 -3.54
C ARG A 38 -4.70 11.02 -2.65
N LEU A 39 -3.46 11.04 -2.17
CA LEU A 39 -2.94 9.99 -1.29
C LEU A 39 -3.67 9.96 0.06
N ARG A 40 -4.05 11.11 0.59
CA ARG A 40 -4.87 11.18 1.82
C ARG A 40 -6.23 10.52 1.62
N GLN A 41 -6.87 10.81 0.48
CA GLN A 41 -8.16 10.20 0.15
C GLN A 41 -8.03 8.68 -0.02
N GLU A 42 -6.99 8.22 -0.70
CA GLU A 42 -6.71 6.79 -0.86
C GLU A 42 -6.46 6.12 0.49
N LEU A 43 -5.70 6.78 1.37
CA LEU A 43 -5.41 6.28 2.71
C LEU A 43 -6.69 6.18 3.55
N ASP A 44 -7.51 7.21 3.55
CA ASP A 44 -8.77 7.22 4.29
C ASP A 44 -9.70 6.10 3.81
N ARG A 45 -9.78 5.90 2.51
CA ARG A 45 -10.56 4.82 1.91
C ARG A 45 -10.03 3.45 2.32
N ALA A 46 -8.71 3.27 2.26
CA ALA A 46 -8.07 2.01 2.68
C ALA A 46 -8.33 1.72 4.16
N ARG A 47 -8.27 2.75 5.01
CA ARG A 47 -8.59 2.61 6.44
C ARG A 47 -10.04 2.22 6.68
N GLU A 48 -10.97 2.81 5.95
CA GLU A 48 -12.38 2.46 6.04
C GLU A 48 -12.63 1.01 5.62
N GLU A 49 -12.02 0.59 4.52
CA GLU A 49 -12.11 -0.79 4.06
C GLU A 49 -11.52 -1.77 5.06
N ALA A 50 -10.39 -1.42 5.66
CA ALA A 50 -9.75 -2.24 6.69
C ALA A 50 -10.65 -2.39 7.92
N ARG A 51 -11.25 -1.30 8.39
CA ARG A 51 -12.18 -1.33 9.53
C ARG A 51 -13.41 -2.18 9.22
N ALA A 52 -13.93 -2.07 8.00
CA ALA A 52 -15.09 -2.86 7.58
C ALA A 52 -14.78 -4.35 7.51
N THR A 53 -13.59 -4.70 7.03
CA THR A 53 -13.20 -6.10 6.84
C THR A 53 -12.67 -6.75 8.11
N PHE A 54 -11.82 -6.03 8.87
CA PHE A 54 -11.07 -6.57 10.01
C PHE A 54 -11.52 -6.00 11.37
N GLY A 55 -12.35 -4.98 11.38
CA GLY A 55 -12.75 -4.30 12.61
C GLY A 55 -11.68 -3.32 13.12
N THR A 56 -10.59 -3.15 12.42
CA THR A 56 -9.47 -2.28 12.80
C THR A 56 -8.72 -1.79 11.57
N ASP A 57 -8.07 -0.64 11.68
CA ASP A 57 -7.16 -0.14 10.65
C ASP A 57 -5.69 -0.20 11.09
N SER A 58 -5.41 -0.82 12.22
CA SER A 58 -4.04 -1.04 12.70
C SER A 58 -3.36 -2.14 11.89
N GLU A 59 -2.24 -1.82 11.24
CA GLU A 59 -1.48 -2.78 10.46
C GLU A 59 -1.02 -3.97 11.31
N ASP A 60 -0.54 -3.70 12.52
CA ASP A 60 -0.08 -4.76 13.43
C ASP A 60 -1.22 -5.69 13.86
N GLU A 61 -2.38 -5.12 14.16
CA GLU A 61 -3.56 -5.92 14.51
C GLU A 61 -4.04 -6.76 13.33
N ILE A 62 -4.03 -6.20 12.12
CA ILE A 62 -4.41 -6.93 10.91
C ILE A 62 -3.45 -8.08 10.65
N ARG A 63 -2.15 -7.84 10.80
CA ARG A 63 -1.13 -8.91 10.65
C ARG A 63 -1.35 -10.03 11.66
N ALA A 64 -1.66 -9.68 12.90
CA ALA A 64 -1.95 -10.67 13.95
C ALA A 64 -3.20 -11.50 13.60
N LEU A 65 -4.25 -10.86 13.08
CA LEU A 65 -5.46 -11.56 12.64
C LEU A 65 -5.18 -12.50 11.48
N ILE A 66 -4.35 -12.10 10.52
CA ILE A 66 -3.96 -12.94 9.38
C ILE A 66 -3.17 -14.15 9.87
N GLU A 67 -2.19 -13.95 10.77
CA GLU A 67 -1.40 -15.05 11.34
C GLU A 67 -2.27 -16.04 12.11
N ALA A 68 -3.20 -15.54 12.91
CA ALA A 68 -4.14 -16.40 13.65
C ALA A 68 -5.02 -17.21 12.69
N ALA A 69 -5.50 -16.59 11.61
CA ALA A 69 -6.31 -17.29 10.60
C ALA A 69 -5.50 -18.36 9.87
N ARG A 70 -4.24 -18.07 9.55
CA ARG A 70 -3.34 -19.06 8.91
C ARG A 70 -3.08 -20.25 9.81
N ALA A 71 -2.80 -20.00 11.09
CA ALA A 71 -2.60 -21.07 12.06
C ALA A 71 -3.84 -21.94 12.24
N ASP A 72 -5.00 -21.32 12.34
CA ASP A 72 -6.27 -22.02 12.45
C ASP A 72 -6.57 -22.87 11.20
N ASN A 73 -6.32 -22.32 10.02
CA ASN A 73 -6.49 -23.06 8.76
C ASN A 73 -5.52 -24.24 8.68
N ALA A 74 -4.27 -24.09 9.12
CA ALA A 74 -3.30 -25.16 9.12
C ALA A 74 -3.75 -26.30 10.04
N GLU A 75 -4.27 -26.00 11.22
CA GLU A 75 -4.82 -26.99 12.14
C GLU A 75 -6.01 -27.73 11.52
N ARG A 76 -6.92 -27.01 10.88
CA ARG A 76 -8.09 -27.60 10.22
C ARG A 76 -7.70 -28.54 9.09
N VAL A 77 -6.73 -28.16 8.30
CA VAL A 77 -6.21 -28.98 7.20
C VAL A 77 -5.56 -30.24 7.75
N GLU A 78 -4.76 -30.12 8.80
CA GLU A 78 -4.11 -31.26 9.45
C GLU A 78 -5.15 -32.23 10.07
N ALA A 79 -6.14 -31.68 10.75
CA ALA A 79 -7.22 -32.47 11.34
C ALA A 79 -8.04 -33.22 10.27
N PHE A 80 -8.32 -32.55 9.16
CA PHE A 80 -9.04 -33.17 8.03
C PHE A 80 -8.20 -34.28 7.38
N GLY A 81 -6.92 -34.04 7.19
CA GLY A 81 -5.98 -35.04 6.64
C GLY A 81 -5.88 -36.27 7.54
N SER A 82 -5.83 -36.07 8.87
CA SER A 82 -5.81 -37.15 9.85
C SER A 82 -7.08 -37.98 9.78
N LEU A 83 -8.23 -37.30 9.69
CA LEU A 83 -9.54 -37.98 9.56
C LEU A 83 -9.61 -38.84 8.29
N LEU A 84 -9.11 -38.32 7.18
CA LEU A 84 -9.09 -39.08 5.92
C LEU A 84 -8.18 -40.30 6.03
N ARG A 85 -7.04 -40.21 6.67
CA ARG A 85 -6.15 -41.34 6.90
C ARG A 85 -6.80 -42.42 7.76
N ASP A 86 -7.53 -42.01 8.80
CA ASP A 86 -8.25 -42.93 9.66
C ASP A 86 -9.34 -43.68 8.89
N ILE A 87 -10.09 -42.98 8.03
CA ILE A 87 -11.11 -43.56 7.18
C ILE A 87 -10.49 -44.59 6.21
N GLU A 88 -9.39 -44.21 5.56
CA GLU A 88 -8.68 -45.12 4.67
C GLU A 88 -8.21 -46.40 5.37
N ALA A 89 -7.65 -46.24 6.59
CA ALA A 89 -7.21 -47.38 7.37
C ALA A 89 -8.36 -48.34 7.75
N ARG A 90 -9.51 -47.77 8.12
CA ARG A 90 -10.67 -48.56 8.43
C ARG A 90 -11.23 -49.30 7.21
N LEU A 91 -11.25 -48.63 6.06
CA LEU A 91 -11.69 -49.27 4.81
C LEU A 91 -10.74 -50.40 4.40
N ARG A 92 -9.43 -50.23 4.57
CA ARG A 92 -8.45 -51.30 4.30
C ARG A 92 -8.65 -52.46 5.24
N GLY A 93 -8.86 -52.17 6.53
CA GLY A 93 -9.15 -53.24 7.52
C GLY A 93 -10.36 -54.07 7.18
N LEU A 94 -11.43 -53.44 6.71
CA LEU A 94 -12.64 -54.13 6.27
C LEU A 94 -12.37 -54.99 5.02
N GLY A 95 -11.53 -54.49 4.10
CA GLY A 95 -11.13 -55.26 2.91
C GLY A 95 -10.30 -56.51 3.27
N GLU A 96 -9.41 -56.37 4.27
CA GLU A 96 -8.56 -57.49 4.72
C GLU A 96 -9.32 -58.58 5.48
N GLU A 97 -10.43 -58.22 6.11
CA GLU A 97 -11.29 -59.16 6.83
C GLU A 97 -12.14 -60.05 5.93
N ARG A 98 -12.18 -59.70 4.64
CA ARG A 98 -12.87 -60.47 3.62
C ARG A 98 -11.92 -61.53 3.05
#